data_9ead8158d47dfd231484c2f13292b0c1
#
_entry.id   9ead8158d47dfd231484c2f13292b0c1
#
_cell.length_a   1.000
_cell.length_b   1.000
_cell.length_c   1.000
_cell.angle_alpha   90.00
_cell.angle_beta   90.00
_cell.angle_gamma   90.00
#
_symmetry.space_group_name_H-M   'P 1'
#
loop_
_entity.id
_entity.type
_entity.pdbx_description
1 polymer ?
#
loop_
_entity_poly.entity_id
_entity_poly.type
_entity_poly.pdbx_seq_one_letter_code
_entity_poly.pdbx_strand_id
1 'polypeptide(L)'
;MTAQDSNVWISPRSALVSRRGVIRGSVVTGLGLTGAALVGCGATPKPAAPGQATPAAGTPSTAATGRAGVPVVKGTIKEGGTYTASITATSSTQDMHTTNTSFWQTISEGPMIADAYTGQPQANLVEKWEVPDSTHIVFHVRKGMKVHNKPPWNGREFDAEDLAFNMDRTVGNTAAAEGIPKAAFLHSDWFTGIDKLEAVDKHTMRASLRAPSSAFLTNMVDHRNMMMPKGVVEVGFKDPLKLAGLSAFVLDEFVPGVREVYVKNKEYWKPGQPHFDKIVNTVTADRGADLAGFISKQFATFSAGSEQDVQTVLKARPDALLYKTIGISWYHLRPHFKHGSFGDFRVRKAMQLAIDYKEIGDGYHGSGWAYVMGLHSSFPESWSDEKVRTLPGYNPATKAKDREEAVKLMTAAGHEKGEGITFDLLTSPGWSFSDATKENALRFQSQMVSLWPNMKIAVKTATDVASFAKAQAEKNIQMVSYAIGGQRDISSEAYSNYHTKGVRNAGAFSNPQADAMIEKALITLDLNERKEIFAGKDGFLEKFFNEWQAMFMLSVYPSNTLVQPNIQGYDQLVGPWASGRASALRGALGYVS
;
A
#
# COMPACT_ATOMS: atom_id res chain seq x y z
N MET A 1 -46.30 -27.25 23.82
CA MET A 1 -45.89 -28.66 23.80
C MET A 1 -44.49 -28.65 23.22
N THR A 2 -43.53 -28.68 24.11
CA THR A 2 -42.55 -29.74 24.45
C THR A 2 -41.56 -30.00 23.32
N ALA A 3 -40.25 -30.02 23.44
CA ALA A 3 -39.26 -30.02 24.53
C ALA A 3 -37.90 -29.80 23.83
N GLN A 4 -37.02 -29.01 24.42
CA GLN A 4 -35.74 -29.43 25.03
C GLN A 4 -34.96 -30.54 24.29
N ASP A 5 -33.75 -30.17 23.84
CA ASP A 5 -32.58 -30.90 24.37
C ASP A 5 -31.29 -30.09 24.19
N SER A 6 -30.55 -30.11 25.26
CA SER A 6 -29.26 -29.54 25.57
C SER A 6 -28.11 -30.36 24.99
N ASN A 7 -27.04 -29.71 24.52
CA ASN A 7 -25.73 -30.31 24.47
C ASN A 7 -24.64 -29.40 25.02
N VAL A 8 -24.13 -29.86 26.15
CA VAL A 8 -23.01 -29.36 26.92
C VAL A 8 -21.70 -29.69 26.20
N TRP A 9 -20.85 -28.69 25.96
CA TRP A 9 -19.46 -28.93 25.58
C TRP A 9 -18.53 -28.65 26.76
N ILE A 10 -17.81 -29.65 27.15
CA ILE A 10 -16.81 -29.71 28.23
C ILE A 10 -15.51 -29.07 27.72
N SER A 11 -15.00 -28.11 28.46
CA SER A 11 -13.69 -27.49 28.29
C SER A 11 -12.58 -28.32 28.95
N PRO A 12 -11.41 -28.51 28.31
CA PRO A 12 -10.23 -29.00 29.02
C PRO A 12 -9.43 -27.80 29.57
N ARG A 13 -9.18 -27.87 30.87
CA ARG A 13 -8.25 -27.01 31.61
C ARG A 13 -6.82 -27.26 31.14
N SER A 14 -6.08 -26.24 30.71
CA SER A 14 -4.64 -26.29 30.58
C SER A 14 -3.97 -25.60 31.76
N ALA A 15 -3.00 -26.30 32.33
CA ALA A 15 -2.24 -25.93 33.50
C ALA A 15 -1.24 -24.80 33.20
N LEU A 16 -1.19 -23.83 34.11
CA LEU A 16 -0.19 -22.78 34.18
C LEU A 16 1.17 -23.36 34.64
N VAL A 17 2.21 -23.18 33.82
CA VAL A 17 3.60 -23.38 34.22
C VAL A 17 4.25 -22.02 34.42
N SER A 18 4.66 -21.75 35.64
CA SER A 18 5.38 -20.57 36.10
C SER A 18 6.83 -20.60 35.60
N ARG A 19 7.31 -19.49 35.00
CA ARG A 19 8.74 -19.26 34.75
C ARG A 19 9.27 -18.17 35.70
N ARG A 20 10.03 -18.61 36.68
CA ARG A 20 11.03 -17.77 37.40
C ARG A 20 12.38 -18.47 37.31
N GLY A 21 13.39 -17.68 36.96
CA GLY A 21 14.81 -17.96 37.21
C GLY A 21 15.61 -18.27 35.96
N VAL A 22 16.44 -17.35 35.54
CA VAL A 22 17.90 -17.33 35.78
C VAL A 22 18.49 -16.07 35.12
N ILE A 23 19.00 -15.18 35.94
CA ILE A 23 19.94 -14.12 35.54
C ILE A 23 21.31 -14.56 36.10
N ARG A 24 22.37 -14.50 35.28
CA ARG A 24 23.69 -13.97 35.66
C ARG A 24 24.79 -14.24 34.64
N GLY A 25 25.48 -13.14 34.29
CA GLY A 25 26.93 -13.07 34.03
C GLY A 25 27.32 -13.30 32.57
N SER A 26 28.08 -12.49 31.88
CA SER A 26 29.29 -11.77 32.27
C SER A 26 29.70 -10.75 31.21
N VAL A 27 30.32 -9.70 31.64
CA VAL A 27 31.05 -8.65 30.91
C VAL A 27 32.41 -9.20 30.44
N VAL A 28 32.87 -8.88 29.22
CA VAL A 28 34.28 -8.56 28.96
C VAL A 28 34.43 -7.68 27.70
N THR A 29 35.14 -6.62 27.90
CA THR A 29 35.77 -5.59 27.09
C THR A 29 36.67 -6.06 25.93
N GLY A 30 36.83 -5.22 24.90
CA GLY A 30 37.93 -5.32 23.95
C GLY A 30 37.97 -4.17 22.94
N LEU A 31 38.92 -3.27 23.14
CA LEU A 31 39.32 -2.08 22.39
C LEU A 31 40.03 -2.38 21.05
N GLY A 32 40.06 -1.38 20.14
CA GLY A 32 41.12 -1.18 19.13
C GLY A 32 40.59 -0.70 17.80
N LEU A 33 40.60 0.53 17.45
CA LEU A 33 41.61 1.51 16.99
C LEU A 33 41.85 1.53 15.45
N THR A 34 41.66 2.72 14.88
CA THR A 34 42.37 3.44 13.80
C THR A 34 42.23 2.89 12.36
N GLY A 35 42.02 3.64 11.33
CA GLY A 35 42.25 5.05 11.03
C GLY A 35 42.39 5.22 9.50
N ALA A 36 42.28 6.43 9.11
CA ALA A 36 42.84 7.08 7.94
C ALA A 36 41.89 7.53 6.82
N ALA A 37 41.84 8.83 6.75
CA ALA A 37 41.27 9.66 5.70
C ALA A 37 42.13 9.63 4.43
N LEU A 38 41.52 9.86 3.27
CA LEU A 38 42.17 10.58 2.18
C LEU A 38 41.15 11.44 1.41
N VAL A 39 41.54 12.67 1.28
CA VAL A 39 40.93 13.80 0.58
C VAL A 39 41.15 13.65 -0.93
N GLY A 40 40.14 14.03 -1.71
CA GLY A 40 40.28 14.22 -3.15
C GLY A 40 39.27 15.25 -3.65
N CYS A 41 39.75 16.47 -3.90
CA CYS A 41 39.05 17.58 -4.56
C CYS A 41 38.79 17.34 -6.03
N GLY A 42 37.67 17.89 -6.55
CA GLY A 42 37.70 18.28 -7.94
C GLY A 42 36.34 18.35 -8.65
N ALA A 43 35.95 19.58 -8.96
CA ALA A 43 35.16 20.04 -10.11
C ALA A 43 33.64 19.93 -10.09
N THR A 44 33.01 21.10 -9.95
CA THR A 44 31.63 21.42 -10.28
C THR A 44 31.35 21.45 -11.77
N PRO A 45 30.24 20.88 -12.26
CA PRO A 45 29.73 21.19 -13.59
C PRO A 45 28.62 22.26 -13.55
N LYS A 46 28.68 23.14 -14.54
CA LYS A 46 27.81 24.26 -14.85
C LYS A 46 26.41 23.80 -15.27
N PRO A 47 25.33 24.54 -14.94
CA PRO A 47 23.97 24.16 -15.32
C PRO A 47 23.71 24.35 -16.81
N ALA A 48 23.08 23.37 -17.45
CA ALA A 48 22.53 23.47 -18.79
C ALA A 48 21.09 23.98 -18.76
N ALA A 49 20.70 24.78 -19.75
CA ALA A 49 19.41 25.39 -19.94
C ALA A 49 18.27 24.37 -20.23
N PRO A 50 17.00 24.68 -19.93
CA PRO A 50 15.89 23.74 -20.11
C PRO A 50 15.48 23.64 -21.57
N GLY A 51 15.61 22.42 -22.12
CA GLY A 51 15.04 22.04 -23.41
C GLY A 51 13.65 21.44 -23.23
N GLN A 52 12.71 21.88 -24.05
CA GLN A 52 11.36 21.35 -24.14
C GLN A 52 11.39 19.85 -24.50
N ALA A 53 10.81 19.02 -23.64
CA ALA A 53 10.66 17.58 -23.89
C ALA A 53 9.32 17.32 -24.58
N THR A 54 9.37 16.94 -25.84
CA THR A 54 8.31 16.25 -26.56
C THR A 54 8.15 14.83 -25.98
N PRO A 55 6.95 14.28 -25.79
CA PRO A 55 6.80 12.90 -25.31
C PRO A 55 7.26 11.91 -26.39
N ALA A 56 8.39 11.27 -26.15
CA ALA A 56 8.88 10.19 -27.01
C ALA A 56 8.10 8.90 -26.76
N ALA A 57 7.66 8.27 -27.85
CA ALA A 57 7.12 6.91 -27.86
C ALA A 57 8.13 5.96 -27.19
N GLY A 58 7.69 5.24 -26.14
CA GLY A 58 8.54 4.38 -25.35
C GLY A 58 9.06 3.19 -26.14
N THR A 59 10.35 3.21 -26.44
CA THR A 59 11.13 2.03 -26.84
C THR A 59 11.34 1.14 -25.62
N PRO A 60 11.28 -0.19 -25.71
CA PRO A 60 11.52 -1.06 -24.57
C PRO A 60 12.95 -0.86 -24.05
N SER A 61 13.06 -0.41 -22.80
CA SER A 61 14.31 -0.21 -22.11
C SER A 61 15.01 -1.54 -21.92
N THR A 62 16.14 -1.71 -22.57
CA THR A 62 17.10 -2.77 -22.30
C THR A 62 17.75 -2.57 -20.93
N ALA A 63 17.73 -3.64 -20.13
CA ALA A 63 18.56 -3.90 -18.93
C ALA A 63 18.76 -2.71 -17.98
N ALA A 64 17.97 -2.67 -16.92
CA ALA A 64 18.23 -1.82 -15.76
C ALA A 64 19.60 -2.15 -15.17
N THR A 65 20.52 -1.20 -15.25
CA THR A 65 21.71 -1.19 -14.39
C THR A 65 21.24 -1.16 -12.96
N GLY A 66 21.60 -2.18 -12.16
CA GLY A 66 21.17 -2.30 -10.77
C GLY A 66 21.40 -0.98 -10.01
N ARG A 67 20.36 -0.53 -9.31
CA ARG A 67 20.45 0.68 -8.48
C ARG A 67 21.32 0.39 -7.26
N ALA A 68 22.15 1.35 -6.84
CA ALA A 68 23.02 1.20 -5.68
C ALA A 68 22.23 0.69 -4.45
N GLY A 69 22.69 -0.41 -3.87
CA GLY A 69 22.08 -1.03 -2.69
C GLY A 69 20.94 -2.03 -2.95
N VAL A 70 20.51 -2.24 -4.20
CA VAL A 70 19.53 -3.30 -4.52
C VAL A 70 20.28 -4.55 -4.97
N PRO A 71 20.12 -5.71 -4.29
CA PRO A 71 20.74 -6.95 -4.71
C PRO A 71 20.25 -7.37 -6.10
N VAL A 72 21.17 -7.71 -6.99
CA VAL A 72 20.86 -8.26 -8.32
C VAL A 72 21.49 -9.64 -8.43
N VAL A 73 20.68 -10.66 -8.55
CA VAL A 73 21.13 -12.03 -8.78
C VAL A 73 21.44 -12.20 -10.27
N LYS A 74 22.67 -12.55 -10.58
CA LYS A 74 23.13 -12.83 -11.94
C LYS A 74 23.36 -14.33 -12.12
N GLY A 75 23.06 -14.85 -13.27
CA GLY A 75 23.27 -16.25 -13.62
C GLY A 75 22.38 -16.68 -14.77
N THR A 76 22.53 -17.92 -15.19
CA THR A 76 21.61 -18.52 -16.17
C THR A 76 20.35 -19.01 -15.45
N ILE A 77 19.18 -18.56 -15.90
CA ILE A 77 17.91 -19.03 -15.33
C ILE A 77 17.76 -20.52 -15.64
N LYS A 78 17.46 -21.28 -14.60
CA LYS A 78 17.08 -22.68 -14.69
C LYS A 78 15.57 -22.75 -14.95
N GLU A 79 15.22 -23.29 -16.11
CA GLU A 79 13.81 -23.52 -16.43
C GLU A 79 13.19 -24.59 -15.54
N GLY A 80 11.93 -24.41 -15.19
CA GLY A 80 11.15 -25.34 -14.39
C GLY A 80 11.24 -25.11 -12.88
N GLY A 81 10.72 -26.08 -12.14
CA GLY A 81 10.67 -26.05 -10.69
C GLY A 81 9.45 -25.33 -10.10
N THR A 82 9.44 -25.23 -8.77
CA THR A 82 8.31 -24.69 -8.02
C THR A 82 8.73 -23.48 -7.20
N TYR A 83 8.04 -22.37 -7.38
CA TYR A 83 8.12 -21.21 -6.49
C TYR A 83 7.12 -21.38 -5.35
N THR A 84 7.60 -21.49 -4.11
CA THR A 84 6.74 -21.65 -2.93
C THR A 84 6.76 -20.38 -2.10
N ALA A 85 5.59 -19.86 -1.77
CA ALA A 85 5.43 -18.68 -0.92
C ALA A 85 4.41 -18.93 0.19
N SER A 86 4.53 -18.15 1.26
CA SER A 86 3.52 -18.06 2.31
C SER A 86 2.50 -16.98 1.97
N ILE A 87 1.23 -17.24 2.30
CA ILE A 87 0.14 -16.26 2.31
C ILE A 87 -0.60 -16.35 3.65
N THR A 88 -1.21 -15.24 4.06
CA THR A 88 -1.91 -15.18 5.37
C THR A 88 -3.28 -15.83 5.36
N ALA A 89 -3.97 -15.82 4.23
CA ALA A 89 -5.29 -16.43 4.07
C ALA A 89 -5.65 -16.59 2.59
N THR A 90 -6.60 -17.46 2.29
CA THR A 90 -7.34 -17.48 1.02
C THR A 90 -8.60 -16.63 1.15
N SER A 91 -9.02 -15.94 0.08
CA SER A 91 -10.24 -15.13 0.08
C SER A 91 -11.50 -16.01 -0.04
N SER A 92 -12.58 -15.60 0.61
CA SER A 92 -13.89 -16.27 0.54
C SER A 92 -14.64 -15.96 -0.78
N THR A 93 -14.29 -14.87 -1.43
CA THR A 93 -14.76 -14.47 -2.76
C THR A 93 -13.62 -13.82 -3.53
N GLN A 94 -13.64 -13.97 -4.85
CA GLN A 94 -12.59 -13.43 -5.71
C GLN A 94 -13.01 -12.17 -6.48
N ASP A 95 -14.10 -11.53 -6.10
CA ASP A 95 -14.51 -10.26 -6.70
C ASP A 95 -13.64 -9.09 -6.21
N MET A 96 -12.61 -8.76 -6.97
CA MET A 96 -11.65 -7.72 -6.60
C MET A 96 -12.22 -6.30 -6.61
N HIS A 97 -13.34 -6.06 -7.29
CA HIS A 97 -13.96 -4.74 -7.30
C HIS A 97 -14.78 -4.48 -6.02
N THR A 98 -15.21 -5.55 -5.33
CA THR A 98 -16.00 -5.46 -4.09
C THR A 98 -15.29 -6.02 -2.87
N THR A 99 -14.18 -6.75 -3.06
CA THR A 99 -13.42 -7.39 -1.98
C THR A 99 -11.92 -7.22 -2.19
N ASN A 100 -11.20 -6.95 -1.11
CA ASN A 100 -9.75 -6.86 -1.18
C ASN A 100 -9.15 -8.29 -1.31
N THR A 101 -8.77 -8.70 -2.51
CA THR A 101 -8.18 -10.01 -2.80
C THR A 101 -6.93 -9.88 -3.67
N SER A 102 -5.90 -10.66 -3.35
CA SER A 102 -4.66 -10.74 -4.14
C SER A 102 -4.69 -11.81 -5.24
N PHE A 103 -5.76 -12.58 -5.31
CA PHE A 103 -5.93 -13.69 -6.26
C PHE A 103 -5.65 -13.27 -7.71
N TRP A 104 -6.31 -12.18 -8.16
CA TRP A 104 -6.17 -11.68 -9.53
C TRP A 104 -4.75 -11.22 -9.85
N GLN A 105 -3.97 -10.80 -8.87
CA GLN A 105 -2.56 -10.44 -9.07
C GLN A 105 -1.68 -11.65 -9.47
N THR A 106 -2.18 -12.87 -9.30
CA THR A 106 -1.48 -14.09 -9.72
C THR A 106 -1.98 -14.61 -11.07
N ILE A 107 -3.30 -14.59 -11.31
CA ILE A 107 -3.88 -15.15 -12.54
C ILE A 107 -4.12 -14.11 -13.63
N SER A 108 -3.99 -12.81 -13.35
CA SER A 108 -4.20 -11.76 -14.35
C SER A 108 -3.14 -10.67 -14.29
N GLU A 109 -3.25 -9.70 -15.17
CA GLU A 109 -2.36 -8.54 -15.28
C GLU A 109 -3.15 -7.25 -15.29
N GLY A 110 -2.51 -6.15 -14.85
CA GLY A 110 -3.07 -4.81 -14.99
C GLY A 110 -3.03 -4.33 -16.44
N PRO A 111 -3.89 -3.39 -16.82
CA PRO A 111 -3.91 -2.84 -18.18
C PRO A 111 -2.58 -2.14 -18.51
N MET A 112 -1.99 -1.49 -17.53
CA MET A 112 -0.69 -0.83 -17.60
C MET A 112 0.10 -1.20 -16.33
N ILE A 113 1.41 -0.94 -16.31
CA ILE A 113 2.27 -1.12 -15.14
C ILE A 113 2.92 0.21 -14.76
N ALA A 114 3.25 0.36 -13.48
CA ALA A 114 4.00 1.52 -13.02
C ALA A 114 5.50 1.34 -13.25
N ASP A 115 6.21 2.40 -13.61
CA ASP A 115 7.65 2.43 -13.36
C ASP A 115 7.89 2.29 -11.84
N ALA A 116 8.78 1.41 -11.42
CA ALA A 116 8.95 1.06 -10.01
C ALA A 116 9.38 2.23 -9.13
N TYR A 117 10.00 3.25 -9.70
CA TYR A 117 10.59 4.38 -8.96
C TYR A 117 9.87 5.70 -9.19
N THR A 118 9.40 5.94 -10.40
CA THR A 118 8.71 7.19 -10.76
C THR A 118 7.20 7.10 -10.67
N GLY A 119 6.65 5.88 -10.66
CA GLY A 119 5.21 5.64 -10.69
C GLY A 119 4.56 5.90 -12.07
N GLN A 120 5.35 6.34 -13.06
CA GLN A 120 4.83 6.68 -14.39
C GLN A 120 4.27 5.45 -15.10
N PRO A 121 3.14 5.61 -15.82
CA PRO A 121 2.54 4.54 -16.60
C PRO A 121 3.47 3.99 -17.68
N GLN A 122 3.55 2.67 -17.77
CA GLN A 122 4.26 1.92 -18.79
C GLN A 122 3.32 0.92 -19.47
N ALA A 123 3.61 0.59 -20.72
CA ALA A 123 2.83 -0.37 -21.51
C ALA A 123 2.81 -1.78 -20.88
N ASN A 124 1.65 -2.44 -20.96
CA ASN A 124 1.46 -3.84 -20.60
C ASN A 124 0.39 -4.47 -21.51
N LEU A 125 -0.82 -4.75 -21.01
CA LEU A 125 -1.95 -5.19 -21.85
C LEU A 125 -2.40 -4.09 -22.81
N VAL A 126 -2.34 -2.84 -22.38
CA VAL A 126 -2.37 -1.67 -23.25
C VAL A 126 -0.94 -1.45 -23.74
N GLU A 127 -0.72 -1.60 -25.05
CA GLU A 127 0.61 -1.41 -25.66
C GLU A 127 0.93 0.05 -25.97
N LYS A 128 -0.08 0.88 -26.16
CA LYS A 128 0.01 2.30 -26.51
C LYS A 128 -1.25 3.04 -26.08
N TRP A 129 -1.11 4.30 -25.73
CA TRP A 129 -2.25 5.20 -25.51
C TRP A 129 -1.97 6.59 -26.09
N GLU A 130 -3.03 7.30 -26.41
CA GLU A 130 -3.01 8.65 -26.94
C GLU A 130 -3.97 9.52 -26.12
N VAL A 131 -3.61 10.78 -25.93
CA VAL A 131 -4.43 11.79 -25.25
C VAL A 131 -4.65 12.94 -26.24
N PRO A 132 -5.64 12.80 -27.16
CA PRO A 132 -5.90 13.77 -28.21
C PRO A 132 -6.25 15.15 -27.64
N ASP A 133 -6.94 15.19 -26.52
CA ASP A 133 -7.25 16.38 -25.75
C ASP A 133 -7.43 16.03 -24.26
N SER A 134 -7.75 17.01 -23.43
CA SER A 134 -7.84 16.85 -21.97
C SER A 134 -8.98 15.93 -21.48
N THR A 135 -9.92 15.56 -22.35
CA THR A 135 -11.11 14.77 -22.03
C THR A 135 -11.24 13.46 -22.83
N HIS A 136 -10.34 13.22 -23.75
CA HIS A 136 -10.35 12.01 -24.55
C HIS A 136 -9.04 11.23 -24.42
N ILE A 137 -9.13 9.94 -24.20
CA ILE A 137 -8.00 9.02 -24.13
C ILE A 137 -8.32 7.83 -25.04
N VAL A 138 -7.37 7.46 -25.90
CA VAL A 138 -7.48 6.29 -26.77
C VAL A 138 -6.46 5.26 -26.32
N PHE A 139 -6.91 4.06 -26.03
CA PHE A 139 -6.07 2.93 -25.62
C PHE A 139 -6.00 1.88 -26.72
N HIS A 140 -4.80 1.43 -27.03
CA HIS A 140 -4.54 0.34 -27.96
C HIS A 140 -4.23 -0.92 -27.19
N VAL A 141 -5.15 -1.88 -27.23
CA VAL A 141 -5.02 -3.18 -26.56
C VAL A 141 -4.10 -4.07 -27.40
N ARG A 142 -3.14 -4.68 -26.75
CA ARG A 142 -2.16 -5.57 -27.39
C ARG A 142 -2.86 -6.76 -28.05
N LYS A 143 -2.44 -7.09 -29.28
CA LYS A 143 -2.97 -8.22 -30.04
C LYS A 143 -2.40 -9.55 -29.54
N GLY A 144 -3.16 -10.63 -29.72
CA GLY A 144 -2.72 -12.00 -29.46
C GLY A 144 -2.68 -12.41 -27.99
N MET A 145 -3.13 -11.55 -27.07
CA MET A 145 -3.23 -11.91 -25.65
C MET A 145 -4.45 -12.79 -25.41
N LYS A 146 -4.22 -13.99 -24.91
CA LYS A 146 -5.29 -14.97 -24.68
C LYS A 146 -5.70 -15.00 -23.21
N VAL A 147 -7.00 -14.98 -22.96
CA VAL A 147 -7.59 -15.40 -21.69
C VAL A 147 -7.23 -16.87 -21.46
N HIS A 148 -6.98 -17.27 -20.21
CA HIS A 148 -6.71 -18.67 -19.88
C HIS A 148 -7.74 -19.62 -20.50
N ASN A 149 -7.28 -20.76 -21.01
CA ASN A 149 -8.14 -21.75 -21.67
C ASN A 149 -9.02 -22.49 -20.67
N LYS A 150 -10.03 -21.78 -20.17
CA LYS A 150 -11.09 -22.29 -19.28
C LYS A 150 -12.46 -21.86 -19.80
N PRO A 151 -13.50 -22.70 -19.66
CA PRO A 151 -14.87 -22.29 -19.99
C PRO A 151 -15.33 -21.10 -19.13
N PRO A 152 -16.13 -20.18 -19.67
CA PRO A 152 -16.66 -20.14 -21.03
C PRO A 152 -15.72 -19.48 -22.05
N TRP A 153 -14.56 -18.95 -21.64
CA TRP A 153 -13.66 -18.14 -22.50
C TRP A 153 -12.84 -18.97 -23.49
N ASN A 154 -12.45 -20.21 -23.10
CA ASN A 154 -11.78 -21.19 -23.98
C ASN A 154 -10.59 -20.62 -24.77
N GLY A 155 -9.75 -19.79 -24.13
CA GLY A 155 -8.56 -19.22 -24.77
C GLY A 155 -8.85 -18.11 -25.78
N ARG A 156 -10.03 -17.47 -25.75
CA ARG A 156 -10.30 -16.34 -26.62
C ARG A 156 -9.33 -15.18 -26.37
N GLU A 157 -9.15 -14.36 -27.37
CA GLU A 157 -8.34 -13.15 -27.24
C GLU A 157 -9.01 -12.13 -26.32
N PHE A 158 -8.22 -11.46 -25.48
CA PHE A 158 -8.63 -10.30 -24.69
C PHE A 158 -8.67 -9.07 -25.60
N ASP A 159 -9.70 -8.26 -25.48
CA ASP A 159 -9.97 -7.17 -26.41
C ASP A 159 -10.39 -5.86 -25.73
N ALA A 160 -10.75 -4.87 -26.55
CA ALA A 160 -11.17 -3.54 -26.10
C ALA A 160 -12.48 -3.56 -25.31
N GLU A 161 -13.38 -4.52 -25.57
CA GLU A 161 -14.61 -4.68 -24.77
C GLU A 161 -14.31 -5.18 -23.36
N ASP A 162 -13.32 -6.06 -23.21
CA ASP A 162 -12.85 -6.51 -21.89
C ASP A 162 -12.28 -5.34 -21.08
N LEU A 163 -11.47 -4.49 -21.72
CA LEU A 163 -10.91 -3.31 -21.06
C LEU A 163 -12.00 -2.34 -20.62
N ALA A 164 -12.94 -2.02 -21.52
CA ALA A 164 -14.08 -1.15 -21.23
C ALA A 164 -14.95 -1.71 -20.09
N PHE A 165 -15.25 -3.01 -20.10
CA PHE A 165 -16.00 -3.70 -19.06
C PHE A 165 -15.34 -3.54 -17.68
N ASN A 166 -14.02 -3.74 -17.58
CA ASN A 166 -13.32 -3.60 -16.30
C ASN A 166 -13.39 -2.19 -15.74
N MET A 167 -13.18 -1.18 -16.57
CA MET A 167 -13.24 0.22 -16.14
C MET A 167 -14.66 0.61 -15.72
N ASP A 168 -15.66 0.21 -16.47
CA ASP A 168 -17.06 0.48 -16.20
C ASP A 168 -17.52 -0.21 -14.90
N ARG A 169 -17.08 -1.45 -14.69
CA ARG A 169 -17.37 -2.19 -13.45
C ARG A 169 -16.63 -1.61 -12.26
N THR A 170 -15.37 -1.17 -12.41
CA THR A 170 -14.60 -0.56 -11.30
C THR A 170 -15.33 0.63 -10.71
N VAL A 171 -15.93 1.49 -11.52
CA VAL A 171 -16.71 2.65 -11.04
C VAL A 171 -18.13 2.30 -10.58
N GLY A 172 -18.50 1.03 -10.66
CA GLY A 172 -19.81 0.53 -10.20
C GLY A 172 -20.97 0.95 -11.13
N ASN A 173 -20.73 1.19 -12.41
CA ASN A 173 -21.81 1.46 -13.37
C ASN A 173 -22.66 0.21 -13.64
N THR A 174 -22.09 -0.98 -13.48
CA THR A 174 -22.79 -2.27 -13.61
C THR A 174 -23.56 -2.67 -12.34
N ALA A 175 -23.43 -1.94 -11.24
CA ALA A 175 -23.97 -2.26 -9.92
C ALA A 175 -25.46 -2.64 -9.93
N ALA A 176 -26.28 -1.85 -10.62
CA ALA A 176 -27.73 -2.10 -10.70
C ALA A 176 -28.07 -3.40 -11.44
N ALA A 177 -27.34 -3.70 -12.54
CA ALA A 177 -27.53 -4.92 -13.30
C ALA A 177 -27.07 -6.17 -12.53
N GLU A 178 -26.06 -6.01 -11.65
CA GLU A 178 -25.53 -7.09 -10.82
C GLU A 178 -26.30 -7.25 -9.49
N GLY A 179 -27.25 -6.34 -9.16
CA GLY A 179 -27.95 -6.35 -7.88
C GLY A 179 -27.05 -6.03 -6.67
N ILE A 180 -25.93 -5.36 -6.90
CA ILE A 180 -24.93 -4.99 -5.87
C ILE A 180 -25.03 -3.48 -5.62
N PRO A 181 -25.05 -3.02 -4.36
CA PRO A 181 -25.01 -1.58 -4.07
C PRO A 181 -23.72 -0.93 -4.63
N LYS A 182 -23.84 0.20 -5.31
CA LYS A 182 -22.66 0.92 -5.86
C LYS A 182 -21.61 1.21 -4.78
N ALA A 183 -22.01 1.47 -3.55
CA ALA A 183 -21.13 1.69 -2.41
C ALA A 183 -20.26 0.47 -2.03
N ALA A 184 -20.58 -0.73 -2.54
CA ALA A 184 -19.76 -1.92 -2.33
C ALA A 184 -18.52 -1.97 -3.24
N PHE A 185 -18.46 -1.15 -4.29
CA PHE A 185 -17.31 -1.11 -5.20
C PHE A 185 -16.19 -0.28 -4.58
N LEU A 186 -15.10 -0.93 -4.19
CA LEU A 186 -14.02 -0.37 -3.37
C LEU A 186 -13.24 0.79 -4.04
N HIS A 187 -13.29 0.85 -5.37
CA HIS A 187 -12.50 1.79 -6.18
C HIS A 187 -13.40 2.61 -7.12
N SER A 188 -14.66 2.82 -6.73
CA SER A 188 -15.63 3.57 -7.53
C SER A 188 -15.26 5.05 -7.74
N ASP A 189 -14.29 5.56 -6.97
CA ASP A 189 -13.72 6.91 -7.09
C ASP A 189 -12.56 7.03 -8.09
N TRP A 190 -12.00 5.90 -8.60
CA TRP A 190 -10.80 5.94 -9.43
C TRP A 190 -10.99 6.55 -10.82
N PHE A 191 -12.11 6.25 -11.44
CA PHE A 191 -12.42 6.69 -12.80
C PHE A 191 -13.69 7.55 -12.81
N THR A 192 -13.89 8.32 -11.75
CA THR A 192 -14.99 9.30 -11.69
C THR A 192 -14.84 10.29 -12.84
N GLY A 193 -15.95 10.61 -13.50
CA GLY A 193 -15.91 11.51 -14.63
C GLY A 193 -15.90 10.80 -15.99
N ILE A 194 -15.85 9.48 -16.07
CA ILE A 194 -16.15 8.76 -17.31
C ILE A 194 -17.55 9.16 -17.77
N ASP A 195 -17.62 9.60 -19.02
CA ASP A 195 -18.87 9.84 -19.74
C ASP A 195 -19.21 8.63 -20.60
N LYS A 196 -18.26 8.18 -21.42
CA LYS A 196 -18.43 7.04 -22.30
C LYS A 196 -17.15 6.22 -22.42
N LEU A 197 -17.30 4.89 -22.41
CA LEU A 197 -16.28 3.93 -22.83
C LEU A 197 -16.76 3.25 -24.09
N GLU A 198 -15.95 3.23 -25.12
CA GLU A 198 -16.33 2.72 -26.44
C GLU A 198 -15.20 1.86 -27.01
N ALA A 199 -15.49 0.58 -27.24
CA ALA A 199 -14.65 -0.27 -28.10
C ALA A 199 -14.89 0.16 -29.54
N VAL A 200 -13.97 0.97 -30.09
CA VAL A 200 -14.06 1.48 -31.48
C VAL A 200 -13.85 0.36 -32.47
N ASP A 201 -12.93 -0.52 -32.13
CA ASP A 201 -12.69 -1.79 -32.82
C ASP A 201 -12.17 -2.82 -31.79
N LYS A 202 -11.83 -4.02 -32.23
CA LYS A 202 -11.40 -5.13 -31.35
C LYS A 202 -10.20 -4.77 -30.45
N HIS A 203 -9.35 -3.85 -30.89
CA HIS A 203 -8.11 -3.51 -30.19
C HIS A 203 -7.99 -2.03 -29.82
N THR A 204 -9.03 -1.24 -30.07
CA THR A 204 -9.03 0.20 -29.76
C THR A 204 -10.22 0.54 -28.87
N MET A 205 -9.92 1.06 -27.65
CA MET A 205 -10.91 1.57 -26.71
C MET A 205 -10.73 3.07 -26.56
N ARG A 206 -11.82 3.83 -26.66
CA ARG A 206 -11.87 5.26 -26.37
C ARG A 206 -12.58 5.49 -25.06
N ALA A 207 -11.95 6.28 -24.20
CA ALA A 207 -12.57 6.84 -23.00
C ALA A 207 -12.85 8.33 -23.23
N SER A 208 -14.10 8.76 -23.05
CA SER A 208 -14.53 10.15 -23.02
C SER A 208 -14.85 10.54 -21.59
N LEU A 209 -14.34 11.69 -21.14
CA LEU A 209 -14.46 12.19 -19.78
C LEU A 209 -15.29 13.49 -19.78
N ARG A 210 -16.09 13.70 -18.71
CA ARG A 210 -16.86 14.96 -18.50
C ARG A 210 -15.96 16.15 -18.14
N ALA A 211 -14.78 15.88 -17.62
CA ALA A 211 -13.76 16.86 -17.25
C ALA A 211 -12.38 16.21 -17.32
N PRO A 212 -11.28 16.97 -17.44
CA PRO A 212 -9.93 16.46 -17.32
C PRO A 212 -9.75 15.64 -16.02
N SER A 213 -8.91 14.61 -16.04
CA SER A 213 -8.60 13.81 -14.85
C SER A 213 -7.10 13.53 -14.74
N SER A 214 -6.45 14.12 -13.74
CA SER A 214 -5.03 13.90 -13.44
C SER A 214 -4.73 12.45 -13.04
N ALA A 215 -5.71 11.79 -12.42
CA ALA A 215 -5.59 10.46 -11.86
C ALA A 215 -5.86 9.32 -12.84
N PHE A 216 -6.45 9.59 -14.00
CA PHE A 216 -6.97 8.54 -14.87
C PHE A 216 -5.90 7.52 -15.29
N LEU A 217 -4.79 7.98 -15.85
CA LEU A 217 -3.70 7.11 -16.31
C LEU A 217 -2.93 6.48 -15.13
N THR A 218 -2.77 7.20 -14.04
CA THR A 218 -2.09 6.69 -12.84
C THR A 218 -2.91 5.61 -12.12
N ASN A 219 -4.23 5.66 -12.17
CA ASN A 219 -5.08 4.60 -11.65
C ASN A 219 -5.05 3.33 -12.52
N MET A 220 -4.73 3.45 -13.82
CA MET A 220 -4.55 2.30 -14.72
C MET A 220 -3.36 1.40 -14.32
N VAL A 221 -2.40 1.90 -13.55
CA VAL A 221 -1.22 1.12 -13.11
C VAL A 221 -1.35 0.54 -11.70
N ASP A 222 -2.51 0.70 -11.05
CA ASP A 222 -2.69 0.18 -9.70
C ASP A 222 -2.79 -1.36 -9.70
N HIS A 223 -2.08 -2.00 -8.78
CA HIS A 223 -2.08 -3.47 -8.63
C HIS A 223 -3.44 -4.07 -8.25
N ARG A 224 -4.41 -3.25 -7.88
CA ARG A 224 -5.79 -3.63 -7.62
C ARG A 224 -6.68 -3.45 -8.86
N ASN A 225 -6.12 -3.01 -9.99
CA ASN A 225 -6.81 -2.86 -11.27
C ASN A 225 -6.39 -3.98 -12.24
N MET A 226 -6.58 -5.25 -11.82
CA MET A 226 -6.30 -6.40 -12.66
C MET A 226 -7.44 -6.65 -13.62
N MET A 227 -7.13 -7.00 -14.86
CA MET A 227 -8.13 -7.22 -15.89
C MET A 227 -8.83 -8.58 -15.73
N MET A 228 -10.14 -8.55 -15.70
CA MET A 228 -11.01 -9.72 -15.74
C MET A 228 -11.66 -9.84 -17.13
N PRO A 229 -11.79 -11.02 -17.71
CA PRO A 229 -12.47 -11.17 -18.97
C PRO A 229 -13.98 -10.92 -18.82
N LYS A 230 -14.58 -10.21 -19.78
CA LYS A 230 -16.03 -10.01 -19.86
C LYS A 230 -16.75 -11.37 -19.79
N GLY A 231 -17.86 -11.43 -19.07
CA GLY A 231 -18.54 -12.69 -18.73
C GLY A 231 -18.15 -13.27 -17.37
N VAL A 232 -17.21 -12.65 -16.64
CA VAL A 232 -16.78 -13.15 -15.30
C VAL A 232 -17.88 -13.05 -14.25
N VAL A 233 -18.78 -12.07 -14.39
CA VAL A 233 -19.89 -11.88 -13.44
C VAL A 233 -20.88 -13.05 -13.51
N GLU A 234 -21.17 -13.52 -14.73
CA GLU A 234 -22.06 -14.65 -14.98
C GLU A 234 -21.49 -15.98 -14.49
N VAL A 235 -20.17 -16.14 -14.53
CA VAL A 235 -19.46 -17.28 -13.92
C VAL A 235 -19.50 -17.20 -12.39
N GLY A 236 -19.45 -15.98 -11.84
CA GLY A 236 -19.44 -15.71 -10.42
C GLY A 236 -18.07 -15.87 -9.77
N PHE A 237 -17.93 -15.33 -8.57
CA PHE A 237 -16.63 -15.17 -7.89
C PHE A 237 -16.39 -16.12 -6.72
N LYS A 238 -17.29 -17.07 -6.48
CA LYS A 238 -17.19 -18.01 -5.33
C LYS A 238 -16.31 -19.20 -5.59
N ASP A 239 -16.25 -19.66 -6.84
CA ASP A 239 -15.42 -20.80 -7.25
C ASP A 239 -14.21 -20.32 -8.04
N PRO A 240 -13.04 -20.16 -7.42
CA PRO A 240 -11.85 -19.63 -8.09
C PRO A 240 -11.33 -20.54 -9.21
N LEU A 241 -11.63 -21.86 -9.17
CA LEU A 241 -11.21 -22.80 -10.20
C LEU A 241 -11.88 -22.55 -11.56
N LYS A 242 -13.04 -21.89 -11.55
CA LYS A 242 -13.75 -21.49 -12.78
C LYS A 242 -13.25 -20.16 -13.37
N LEU A 243 -12.46 -19.40 -12.62
CA LEU A 243 -11.99 -18.10 -13.05
C LEU A 243 -10.81 -18.21 -14.01
N ALA A 244 -10.78 -17.35 -14.99
CA ALA A 244 -9.73 -17.23 -15.99
C ALA A 244 -9.17 -15.81 -16.01
N GLY A 245 -7.87 -15.68 -16.09
CA GLY A 245 -7.15 -14.41 -16.21
C GLY A 245 -6.27 -14.38 -17.46
N LEU A 246 -5.19 -13.58 -17.44
CA LEU A 246 -4.32 -13.31 -18.58
C LEU A 246 -2.83 -13.50 -18.27
N SER A 247 -2.49 -13.94 -17.05
CA SER A 247 -1.11 -13.97 -16.61
C SER A 247 -0.35 -15.21 -17.05
N ALA A 248 0.92 -15.24 -16.63
CA ALA A 248 1.85 -16.35 -16.82
C ALA A 248 1.44 -17.64 -16.08
N PHE A 249 0.47 -17.59 -15.16
CA PHE A 249 0.07 -18.72 -14.33
C PHE A 249 -1.44 -18.89 -14.26
N VAL A 250 -1.89 -20.14 -14.32
CA VAL A 250 -3.29 -20.56 -14.25
C VAL A 250 -3.54 -21.28 -12.93
N LEU A 251 -4.62 -20.94 -12.23
CA LEU A 251 -5.00 -21.67 -11.02
C LEU A 251 -5.38 -23.11 -11.37
N ASP A 252 -4.72 -24.08 -10.72
CA ASP A 252 -4.89 -25.53 -10.89
C ASP A 252 -5.57 -26.16 -9.68
N GLU A 253 -5.19 -25.73 -8.46
CA GLU A 253 -5.77 -26.24 -7.22
C GLU A 253 -6.06 -25.09 -6.24
N PHE A 254 -7.19 -25.18 -5.55
CA PHE A 254 -7.58 -24.26 -4.49
C PHE A 254 -8.16 -25.04 -3.32
N VAL A 255 -7.46 -25.00 -2.18
CA VAL A 255 -7.93 -25.59 -0.92
C VAL A 255 -8.12 -24.45 0.09
N PRO A 256 -9.38 -24.09 0.39
CA PRO A 256 -9.68 -22.95 1.26
C PRO A 256 -8.96 -23.04 2.61
N GLY A 257 -8.29 -21.96 3.01
CA GLY A 257 -7.55 -21.89 4.27
C GLY A 257 -6.27 -22.72 4.32
N VAL A 258 -5.86 -23.39 3.23
CA VAL A 258 -4.70 -24.27 3.18
C VAL A 258 -3.69 -23.85 2.12
N ARG A 259 -4.07 -23.85 0.84
CA ARG A 259 -3.16 -23.54 -0.26
C ARG A 259 -3.87 -23.20 -1.57
N GLU A 260 -3.09 -22.53 -2.42
CA GLU A 260 -3.39 -22.26 -3.83
C GLU A 260 -2.23 -22.79 -4.68
N VAL A 261 -2.51 -23.53 -5.74
CA VAL A 261 -1.50 -24.02 -6.68
C VAL A 261 -1.78 -23.47 -8.08
N TYR A 262 -0.77 -22.87 -8.67
CA TYR A 262 -0.84 -22.31 -10.00
C TYR A 262 0.19 -22.99 -10.89
N VAL A 263 -0.20 -23.30 -12.13
CA VAL A 263 0.66 -23.96 -13.13
C VAL A 263 0.99 -23.00 -14.27
N LYS A 264 2.12 -23.25 -14.92
CA LYS A 264 2.62 -22.51 -16.07
C LYS A 264 1.57 -22.39 -17.17
N ASN A 265 1.26 -21.16 -17.59
CA ASN A 265 0.48 -20.87 -18.79
C ASN A 265 1.37 -21.02 -20.04
N LYS A 266 1.17 -22.07 -20.82
CA LYS A 266 1.96 -22.34 -22.03
C LYS A 266 1.64 -21.36 -23.19
N GLU A 267 0.50 -20.68 -23.12
CA GLU A 267 0.06 -19.70 -24.10
C GLU A 267 0.29 -18.25 -23.64
N TYR A 268 1.18 -18.05 -22.67
CA TYR A 268 1.48 -16.72 -22.16
C TYR A 268 2.17 -15.87 -23.24
N TRP A 269 1.73 -14.62 -23.37
CA TRP A 269 2.12 -13.74 -24.47
C TRP A 269 3.57 -13.22 -24.42
N LYS A 270 4.24 -13.24 -23.25
CA LYS A 270 5.66 -12.84 -23.13
C LYS A 270 6.57 -14.03 -23.48
N PRO A 271 7.41 -13.90 -24.54
CA PRO A 271 8.29 -15.01 -24.96
C PRO A 271 9.23 -15.46 -23.84
N GLY A 272 9.44 -16.77 -23.71
CA GLY A 272 10.35 -17.37 -22.73
C GLY A 272 9.85 -17.35 -21.29
N GLN A 273 8.65 -16.89 -21.03
CA GLN A 273 8.04 -16.84 -19.70
C GLN A 273 6.79 -17.72 -19.62
N PRO A 274 6.42 -18.17 -18.40
CA PRO A 274 7.17 -18.10 -17.14
C PRO A 274 8.31 -19.12 -17.07
N HIS A 275 9.29 -18.86 -16.21
CA HIS A 275 10.40 -19.79 -15.98
C HIS A 275 10.04 -20.94 -15.02
N PHE A 276 9.26 -20.66 -13.97
CA PHE A 276 8.75 -21.71 -13.07
C PHE A 276 7.63 -22.53 -13.73
N ASP A 277 7.58 -23.82 -13.42
CA ASP A 277 6.44 -24.66 -13.81
C ASP A 277 5.23 -24.43 -12.92
N LYS A 278 5.48 -24.04 -11.65
CA LYS A 278 4.46 -24.00 -10.61
C LYS A 278 4.72 -22.89 -9.59
N ILE A 279 3.64 -22.30 -9.08
CA ILE A 279 3.62 -21.47 -7.87
C ILE A 279 2.75 -22.22 -6.84
N VAL A 280 3.24 -22.35 -5.61
CA VAL A 280 2.48 -22.89 -4.48
C VAL A 280 2.43 -21.83 -3.39
N ASN A 281 1.26 -21.28 -3.15
CA ASN A 281 0.98 -20.40 -2.04
C ASN A 281 0.40 -21.22 -0.89
N THR A 282 1.12 -21.32 0.22
CA THR A 282 0.67 -22.05 1.42
C THR A 282 0.16 -21.07 2.46
N VAL A 283 -1.00 -21.33 3.03
CA VAL A 283 -1.53 -20.48 4.12
C VAL A 283 -0.73 -20.75 5.38
N THR A 284 -0.12 -19.68 5.89
CA THR A 284 0.66 -19.69 7.13
C THR A 284 0.15 -18.53 8.00
N ALA A 285 -0.83 -18.85 8.85
CA ALA A 285 -1.48 -17.84 9.70
C ALA A 285 -0.57 -17.37 10.84
N ASP A 286 0.40 -18.18 11.23
CA ASP A 286 1.38 -17.87 12.28
C ASP A 286 2.67 -17.32 11.68
N ARG A 287 3.05 -16.13 12.15
CA ARG A 287 4.24 -15.43 11.67
C ARG A 287 5.54 -16.16 11.99
N GLY A 288 5.59 -16.87 13.13
CA GLY A 288 6.76 -17.68 13.51
C GLY A 288 6.94 -18.85 12.55
N ALA A 289 5.85 -19.48 12.11
CA ALA A 289 5.87 -20.55 11.12
C ALA A 289 6.31 -20.03 9.73
N ASP A 290 5.87 -18.84 9.33
CA ASP A 290 6.31 -18.19 8.09
C ASP A 290 7.82 -17.91 8.10
N LEU A 291 8.33 -17.33 9.19
CA LEU A 291 9.75 -17.08 9.40
C LEU A 291 10.58 -18.39 9.40
N ALA A 292 10.12 -19.40 10.10
CA ALA A 292 10.78 -20.71 10.15
C ALA A 292 10.79 -21.39 8.77
N GLY A 293 9.70 -21.28 8.01
CA GLY A 293 9.59 -21.78 6.64
C GLY A 293 10.59 -21.13 5.68
N PHE A 294 10.83 -19.82 5.82
CA PHE A 294 11.87 -19.14 5.04
C PHE A 294 13.28 -19.59 5.45
N ILE A 295 13.57 -19.64 6.76
CA ILE A 295 14.88 -20.09 7.26
C ILE A 295 15.20 -21.51 6.80
N SER A 296 14.22 -22.41 6.80
CA SER A 296 14.37 -23.80 6.32
C SER A 296 14.35 -23.95 4.79
N LYS A 297 14.25 -22.85 4.04
CA LYS A 297 14.18 -22.81 2.55
C LYS A 297 12.87 -23.39 1.97
N GLN A 298 11.84 -23.57 2.78
CA GLN A 298 10.53 -23.98 2.31
C GLN A 298 9.87 -22.87 1.48
N PHE A 299 10.07 -21.59 1.87
CA PHE A 299 9.54 -20.42 1.15
C PHE A 299 10.64 -19.65 0.44
N ALA A 300 10.34 -19.17 -0.76
CA ALA A 300 11.25 -18.40 -1.60
C ALA A 300 11.46 -16.97 -1.07
N THR A 301 10.46 -16.42 -0.39
CA THR A 301 10.47 -15.06 0.15
C THR A 301 9.87 -15.00 1.55
N PHE A 302 10.28 -13.99 2.32
CA PHE A 302 9.71 -13.65 3.62
C PHE A 302 9.57 -12.13 3.74
N SER A 303 8.36 -11.65 3.99
CA SER A 303 8.09 -10.24 4.27
C SER A 303 8.30 -9.95 5.75
N ALA A 304 9.43 -9.33 6.12
CA ALA A 304 9.71 -8.99 7.51
C ALA A 304 8.82 -7.83 7.97
N GLY A 305 8.10 -8.03 9.06
CA GLY A 305 7.20 -7.03 9.65
C GLY A 305 7.91 -6.04 10.57
N SER A 306 9.11 -6.41 11.06
CA SER A 306 9.91 -5.62 11.97
C SER A 306 11.40 -5.74 11.65
N GLU A 307 12.20 -4.81 12.17
CA GLU A 307 13.66 -4.92 12.10
C GLU A 307 14.16 -6.16 12.86
N GLN A 308 13.49 -6.56 13.93
CA GLN A 308 13.82 -7.78 14.69
C GLN A 308 13.69 -9.05 13.83
N ASP A 309 12.68 -9.13 12.97
CA ASP A 309 12.53 -10.24 12.02
C ASP A 309 13.69 -10.28 11.02
N VAL A 310 14.06 -9.11 10.49
CA VAL A 310 15.20 -8.97 9.56
C VAL A 310 16.48 -9.51 10.20
N GLN A 311 16.79 -9.06 11.43
CA GLN A 311 17.99 -9.48 12.15
C GLN A 311 17.96 -10.97 12.49
N THR A 312 16.79 -11.51 12.86
CA THR A 312 16.62 -12.94 13.14
C THR A 312 16.90 -13.80 11.92
N VAL A 313 16.36 -13.40 10.76
CA VAL A 313 16.62 -14.12 9.49
C VAL A 313 18.08 -14.00 9.09
N LEU A 314 18.66 -12.81 9.06
CA LEU A 314 20.06 -12.62 8.61
C LEU A 314 21.08 -13.31 9.52
N LYS A 315 20.78 -13.45 10.80
CA LYS A 315 21.60 -14.25 11.72
C LYS A 315 21.55 -15.74 11.40
N ALA A 316 20.37 -16.27 11.06
CA ALA A 316 20.19 -17.69 10.72
C ALA A 316 20.58 -17.98 9.26
N ARG A 317 20.40 -17.03 8.38
CA ARG A 317 20.60 -17.12 6.92
C ARG A 317 21.37 -15.89 6.42
N PRO A 318 22.71 -15.82 6.66
CA PRO A 318 23.53 -14.70 6.19
C PRO A 318 23.59 -14.56 4.66
N ASP A 319 23.24 -15.62 3.95
CA ASP A 319 23.14 -15.67 2.49
C ASP A 319 21.84 -15.10 1.92
N ALA A 320 20.81 -14.86 2.75
CA ALA A 320 19.55 -14.29 2.29
C ALA A 320 19.72 -12.85 1.77
N LEU A 321 19.03 -12.52 0.69
CA LEU A 321 19.07 -11.19 0.10
C LEU A 321 17.98 -10.33 0.72
N LEU A 322 18.37 -9.18 1.26
CA LEU A 322 17.43 -8.21 1.83
C LEU A 322 17.12 -7.10 0.80
N TYR A 323 15.86 -7.01 0.43
CA TYR A 323 15.31 -5.93 -0.38
C TYR A 323 14.55 -4.96 0.50
N LYS A 324 15.08 -3.75 0.64
CA LYS A 324 14.42 -2.64 1.37
C LYS A 324 13.82 -1.66 0.38
N THR A 325 12.56 -1.34 0.57
CA THR A 325 11.90 -0.28 -0.21
C THR A 325 11.00 0.54 0.71
N ILE A 326 10.94 1.85 0.47
CA ILE A 326 9.91 2.70 1.07
C ILE A 326 8.76 2.71 0.08
N GLY A 327 7.64 2.09 0.46
CA GLY A 327 6.42 2.08 -0.34
C GLY A 327 5.63 3.38 -0.23
N ILE A 328 4.40 3.36 -0.71
CA ILE A 328 3.45 4.48 -0.62
C ILE A 328 2.44 4.27 0.52
N SER A 329 2.81 3.50 1.53
CA SER A 329 1.96 3.20 2.69
C SER A 329 2.54 3.84 3.94
N TRP A 330 1.66 4.30 4.82
CA TRP A 330 2.07 4.97 6.07
C TRP A 330 1.17 4.60 7.24
N TYR A 331 1.71 4.74 8.45
CA TYR A 331 0.95 4.69 9.69
C TYR A 331 0.43 6.07 10.08
N HIS A 332 -0.77 6.09 10.64
CA HIS A 332 -1.37 7.34 11.09
C HIS A 332 -2.28 7.16 12.30
N LEU A 333 -2.49 8.27 13.01
CA LEU A 333 -3.58 8.45 13.97
C LEU A 333 -4.56 9.46 13.39
N ARG A 334 -5.83 9.08 13.35
CA ARG A 334 -6.87 9.94 12.80
C ARG A 334 -7.92 10.26 13.85
N PRO A 335 -7.96 11.51 14.37
CA PRO A 335 -9.00 11.95 15.29
C PRO A 335 -10.31 12.16 14.53
N HIS A 336 -11.43 11.96 15.20
CA HIS A 336 -12.75 12.27 14.67
C HIS A 336 -13.16 13.70 15.07
N PHE A 337 -13.34 14.58 14.12
CA PHE A 337 -13.52 16.02 14.31
C PHE A 337 -14.76 16.41 15.13
N LYS A 338 -15.78 15.57 15.19
CA LYS A 338 -17.00 15.81 15.97
C LYS A 338 -16.94 15.18 17.37
N HIS A 339 -15.85 14.55 17.74
CA HIS A 339 -15.70 13.88 19.03
C HIS A 339 -14.91 14.75 20.00
N GLY A 340 -15.53 15.11 21.14
CA GLY A 340 -14.89 15.82 22.24
C GLY A 340 -14.11 17.07 21.78
N SER A 341 -12.91 17.22 22.29
CA SER A 341 -12.05 18.37 22.02
C SER A 341 -11.34 18.33 20.65
N PHE A 342 -11.51 17.27 19.85
CA PHE A 342 -10.84 17.18 18.54
C PHE A 342 -11.37 18.17 17.48
N GLY A 343 -12.50 18.82 17.73
CA GLY A 343 -12.95 19.97 16.92
C GLY A 343 -12.03 21.19 17.04
N ASP A 344 -11.38 21.37 18.19
CA ASP A 344 -10.45 22.47 18.41
C ASP A 344 -9.09 22.22 17.75
N PHE A 345 -8.68 23.10 16.84
CA PHE A 345 -7.37 23.02 16.20
C PHE A 345 -6.21 23.07 17.21
N ARG A 346 -6.33 23.87 18.28
CA ARG A 346 -5.27 24.00 19.29
C ARG A 346 -4.96 22.66 19.96
N VAL A 347 -5.98 21.85 20.25
CA VAL A 347 -5.83 20.49 20.80
C VAL A 347 -5.11 19.58 19.82
N ARG A 348 -5.53 19.57 18.55
CA ARG A 348 -4.88 18.74 17.53
C ARG A 348 -3.44 19.18 17.27
N LYS A 349 -3.17 20.51 17.23
CA LYS A 349 -1.83 21.07 17.05
C LYS A 349 -0.93 20.76 18.25
N ALA A 350 -1.45 20.86 19.47
CA ALA A 350 -0.71 20.48 20.68
C ALA A 350 -0.29 19.01 20.64
N MET A 351 -1.21 18.09 20.26
CA MET A 351 -0.86 16.67 20.13
C MET A 351 0.19 16.44 19.04
N GLN A 352 0.07 17.11 17.88
CA GLN A 352 1.05 17.00 16.78
C GLN A 352 2.45 17.44 17.22
N LEU A 353 2.57 18.55 17.95
CA LEU A 353 3.85 19.04 18.46
C LEU A 353 4.44 18.11 19.54
N ALA A 354 3.59 17.47 20.34
CA ALA A 354 3.97 16.59 21.42
C ALA A 354 4.51 15.23 20.96
N ILE A 355 3.98 14.70 19.83
CA ILE A 355 4.39 13.39 19.29
C ILE A 355 5.89 13.36 18.99
N ASP A 356 6.61 12.41 19.55
CA ASP A 356 7.96 12.07 19.12
C ASP A 356 7.90 11.06 17.98
N TYR A 357 7.85 11.59 16.75
CA TYR A 357 7.78 10.78 15.52
C TYR A 357 9.02 9.91 15.33
N LYS A 358 10.18 10.39 15.82
CA LYS A 358 11.43 9.61 15.73
C LYS A 358 11.39 8.40 16.66
N GLU A 359 10.93 8.56 17.89
CA GLU A 359 10.79 7.45 18.83
C GLU A 359 9.79 6.41 18.32
N ILE A 360 8.67 6.85 17.73
CA ILE A 360 7.67 5.95 17.14
C ILE A 360 8.27 5.18 15.95
N GLY A 361 8.91 5.89 15.01
CA GLY A 361 9.48 5.28 13.81
C GLY A 361 10.62 4.31 14.14
N ASP A 362 11.59 4.74 14.96
CA ASP A 362 12.73 3.92 15.35
C ASP A 362 12.30 2.71 16.18
N GLY A 363 11.30 2.88 17.04
CA GLY A 363 10.87 1.85 17.97
C GLY A 363 10.32 0.59 17.28
N TYR A 364 9.70 0.73 16.13
CA TYR A 364 9.13 -0.40 15.39
C TYR A 364 9.96 -0.79 14.16
N HIS A 365 10.45 0.21 13.40
CA HIS A 365 11.12 -0.03 12.11
C HIS A 365 12.64 -0.02 12.20
N GLY A 366 13.22 0.36 13.35
CA GLY A 366 14.65 0.55 13.47
C GLY A 366 15.11 1.72 12.61
N SER A 367 15.72 1.44 11.48
CA SER A 367 16.19 2.46 10.53
C SER A 367 15.49 2.30 9.17
N GLY A 368 15.47 3.40 8.37
CA GLY A 368 15.01 3.35 6.98
C GLY A 368 13.54 3.68 6.76
N TRP A 369 12.83 4.15 7.80
CA TRP A 369 11.54 4.79 7.65
C TRP A 369 11.68 6.26 7.23
N ALA A 370 10.61 6.86 6.71
CA ALA A 370 10.59 8.26 6.32
C ALA A 370 9.47 9.05 7.02
N TYR A 371 9.71 10.34 7.21
CA TYR A 371 8.68 11.25 7.70
C TYR A 371 7.65 11.55 6.61
N VAL A 372 6.43 11.76 7.04
CA VAL A 372 5.31 12.07 6.16
C VAL A 372 4.35 13.03 6.86
N MET A 373 3.79 13.97 6.12
CA MET A 373 2.86 14.95 6.66
C MET A 373 1.82 15.36 5.61
N GLY A 374 0.55 15.15 5.94
CA GLY A 374 -0.60 15.45 5.08
C GLY A 374 -0.73 14.54 3.87
N LEU A 375 0.26 14.52 2.99
CA LEU A 375 0.33 13.68 1.79
C LEU A 375 1.68 12.99 1.71
N HIS A 376 1.73 11.84 1.02
CA HIS A 376 2.93 11.00 0.99
C HIS A 376 4.09 11.68 0.27
N SER A 377 5.30 11.62 0.87
CA SER A 377 6.51 12.27 0.37
C SER A 377 7.10 11.68 -0.93
N SER A 378 6.59 10.54 -1.40
CA SER A 378 6.98 9.96 -2.70
C SER A 378 6.30 10.63 -3.89
N PHE A 379 5.26 11.42 -3.67
CA PHE A 379 4.67 12.21 -4.75
C PHE A 379 5.54 13.44 -5.04
N PRO A 380 5.87 13.72 -6.30
CA PRO A 380 6.69 14.88 -6.66
C PRO A 380 6.01 16.24 -6.35
N GLU A 381 4.69 16.24 -6.19
CA GLU A 381 3.90 17.40 -5.77
C GLU A 381 3.82 17.58 -4.25
N SER A 382 4.32 16.61 -3.45
CA SER A 382 4.29 16.68 -1.99
C SER A 382 5.57 17.28 -1.41
N TRP A 383 5.56 17.57 -0.11
CA TRP A 383 6.77 17.89 0.63
C TRP A 383 7.64 16.64 0.81
N SER A 384 8.94 16.81 0.57
CA SER A 384 9.91 15.73 0.79
C SER A 384 10.08 15.40 2.27
N ASP A 385 10.63 14.21 2.57
CA ASP A 385 11.00 13.80 3.92
C ASP A 385 11.93 14.83 4.59
N GLU A 386 12.93 15.36 3.85
CA GLU A 386 13.85 16.38 4.35
C GLU A 386 13.10 17.66 4.75
N LYS A 387 12.13 18.09 3.96
CA LYS A 387 11.29 19.26 4.31
C LYS A 387 10.48 19.00 5.56
N VAL A 388 9.84 17.83 5.65
CA VAL A 388 9.02 17.48 6.82
C VAL A 388 9.87 17.44 8.10
N ARG A 389 11.09 16.92 8.04
CA ARG A 389 12.06 16.88 9.17
C ARG A 389 12.40 18.26 9.75
N THR A 390 12.20 19.34 8.99
CA THR A 390 12.49 20.70 9.49
C THR A 390 11.30 21.33 10.22
N LEU A 391 10.12 20.74 10.15
CA LEU A 391 8.90 21.32 10.71
C LEU A 391 8.82 21.16 12.23
N PRO A 392 8.22 22.13 12.96
CA PRO A 392 7.90 21.98 14.36
C PRO A 392 7.11 20.69 14.65
N GLY A 393 7.49 19.98 15.68
CA GLY A 393 6.92 18.68 16.03
C GLY A 393 7.58 17.49 15.33
N TYR A 394 8.14 17.67 14.13
CA TYR A 394 8.85 16.61 13.39
C TYR A 394 10.38 16.67 13.58
N ASN A 395 10.92 17.84 13.90
CA ASN A 395 12.36 18.02 14.10
C ASN A 395 12.80 17.53 15.49
N PRO A 396 13.61 16.46 15.59
CA PRO A 396 14.07 15.97 16.89
C PRO A 396 14.87 17.01 17.69
N ALA A 397 15.59 17.92 17.00
CA ALA A 397 16.41 18.95 17.67
C ALA A 397 15.57 20.02 18.38
N THR A 398 14.31 20.21 17.98
CA THR A 398 13.40 21.21 18.60
C THR A 398 12.36 20.58 19.51
N LYS A 399 12.36 19.26 19.69
CA LYS A 399 11.29 18.53 20.37
C LYS A 399 10.96 19.06 21.78
N ALA A 400 11.96 19.44 22.57
CA ALA A 400 11.72 19.99 23.90
C ALA A 400 10.91 21.31 23.84
N LYS A 401 11.30 22.23 22.95
CA LYS A 401 10.59 23.50 22.70
C LYS A 401 9.20 23.26 22.12
N ASP A 402 9.06 22.32 21.22
CA ASP A 402 7.78 21.95 20.62
C ASP A 402 6.80 21.43 21.67
N ARG A 403 7.28 20.63 22.64
CA ARG A 403 6.47 20.15 23.77
C ARG A 403 6.06 21.26 24.74
N GLU A 404 6.93 22.24 24.99
CA GLU A 404 6.56 23.44 25.76
C GLU A 404 5.43 24.22 25.09
N GLU A 405 5.51 24.41 23.78
CA GLU A 405 4.46 25.06 23.00
C GLU A 405 3.17 24.23 22.98
N ALA A 406 3.29 22.91 22.90
CA ALA A 406 2.15 21.99 22.97
C ALA A 406 1.38 22.14 24.31
N VAL A 407 2.10 22.26 25.42
CA VAL A 407 1.47 22.49 26.74
C VAL A 407 0.73 23.82 26.78
N LYS A 408 1.31 24.89 26.24
CA LYS A 408 0.65 26.22 26.18
C LYS A 408 -0.62 26.17 25.34
N LEU A 409 -0.59 25.53 24.17
CA LEU A 409 -1.75 25.38 23.29
C LEU A 409 -2.86 24.56 23.97
N MET A 410 -2.51 23.48 24.66
CA MET A 410 -3.46 22.65 25.38
C MET A 410 -4.13 23.40 26.54
N THR A 411 -3.34 24.17 27.31
CA THR A 411 -3.86 25.06 28.36
C THR A 411 -4.75 26.16 27.80
N ALA A 412 -4.34 26.80 26.70
CA ALA A 412 -5.14 27.83 26.02
C ALA A 412 -6.46 27.29 25.45
N ALA A 413 -6.50 25.99 25.16
CA ALA A 413 -7.74 25.29 24.75
C ALA A 413 -8.64 24.92 25.94
N GLY A 414 -8.21 25.19 27.18
CA GLY A 414 -8.97 24.90 28.42
C GLY A 414 -8.74 23.51 29.00
N HIS A 415 -7.68 22.83 28.59
CA HIS A 415 -7.35 21.45 28.99
C HIS A 415 -6.00 21.38 29.73
N GLU A 416 -5.83 22.19 30.79
CA GLU A 416 -4.61 22.14 31.60
C GLU A 416 -4.37 20.71 32.09
N LYS A 417 -3.12 20.22 31.96
CA LYS A 417 -2.76 18.83 32.28
C LYS A 417 -3.61 17.75 31.58
N GLY A 418 -4.35 18.12 30.51
CA GLY A 418 -5.19 17.20 29.74
C GLY A 418 -6.57 16.94 30.33
N GLU A 419 -7.01 17.79 31.27
CA GLU A 419 -8.34 17.64 31.88
C GLU A 419 -9.47 17.68 30.84
N GLY A 420 -10.45 16.81 31.02
CA GLY A 420 -11.62 16.71 30.12
C GLY A 420 -11.35 16.01 28.80
N ILE A 421 -10.10 15.66 28.47
CA ILE A 421 -9.77 14.89 27.25
C ILE A 421 -9.85 13.41 27.58
N THR A 422 -10.87 12.74 27.04
CA THR A 422 -11.08 11.30 27.17
C THR A 422 -11.49 10.72 25.83
N PHE A 423 -10.82 9.67 25.33
CA PHE A 423 -11.19 9.01 24.10
C PHE A 423 -10.67 7.58 23.98
N ASP A 424 -11.37 6.81 23.16
CA ASP A 424 -10.94 5.49 22.71
C ASP A 424 -10.07 5.62 21.45
N LEU A 425 -8.92 4.97 21.46
CA LEU A 425 -8.02 4.84 20.31
C LEU A 425 -8.15 3.41 19.76
N LEU A 426 -8.91 3.29 18.67
CA LEU A 426 -9.21 2.02 18.04
C LEU A 426 -8.07 1.55 17.15
N THR A 427 -7.66 0.28 17.27
CA THR A 427 -6.66 -0.36 16.40
C THR A 427 -7.30 -1.53 15.63
N SER A 428 -6.70 -1.88 14.48
CA SER A 428 -7.17 -2.98 13.66
C SER A 428 -6.60 -4.33 14.11
N PRO A 429 -7.35 -5.43 14.07
CA PRO A 429 -6.82 -6.78 14.20
C PRO A 429 -6.51 -7.40 12.83
N GLY A 430 -5.75 -8.51 12.80
CA GLY A 430 -5.76 -9.50 11.72
C GLY A 430 -5.01 -9.16 10.42
N TRP A 431 -4.41 -7.98 10.28
CA TRP A 431 -3.52 -7.65 9.17
C TRP A 431 -2.05 -7.72 9.57
N SER A 432 -1.17 -7.86 8.60
CA SER A 432 0.28 -7.90 8.82
C SER A 432 0.87 -6.68 9.54
N PHE A 433 0.17 -5.55 9.49
CA PHE A 433 0.53 -4.29 10.16
C PHE A 433 -0.21 -4.04 11.49
N SER A 434 -1.05 -4.99 11.95
CA SER A 434 -1.88 -4.79 13.15
C SER A 434 -1.06 -4.58 14.41
N ASP A 435 0.02 -5.33 14.58
CA ASP A 435 0.92 -5.16 15.73
C ASP A 435 1.57 -3.78 15.73
N ALA A 436 2.03 -3.31 14.57
CA ALA A 436 2.59 -1.96 14.45
C ALA A 436 1.57 -0.87 14.78
N THR A 437 0.32 -1.00 14.30
CA THR A 437 -0.72 0.00 14.61
C THR A 437 -1.06 0.04 16.09
N LYS A 438 -1.06 -1.12 16.76
CA LYS A 438 -1.27 -1.21 18.20
C LYS A 438 -0.08 -0.63 18.97
N GLU A 439 1.14 -0.95 18.60
CA GLU A 439 2.34 -0.41 19.21
C GLU A 439 2.42 1.12 19.06
N ASN A 440 2.15 1.63 17.86
CA ASN A 440 2.09 3.07 17.61
C ASN A 440 1.04 3.76 18.50
N ALA A 441 -0.13 3.13 18.69
CA ALA A 441 -1.17 3.63 19.58
C ALA A 441 -0.73 3.67 21.05
N LEU A 442 -0.03 2.64 21.54
CA LEU A 442 0.49 2.58 22.90
C LEU A 442 1.62 3.59 23.14
N ARG A 443 2.52 3.78 22.18
CA ARG A 443 3.58 4.79 22.24
C ARG A 443 2.98 6.19 22.25
N PHE A 444 2.02 6.46 21.37
CA PHE A 444 1.28 7.72 21.38
C PHE A 444 0.59 7.96 22.73
N GLN A 445 -0.15 6.96 23.25
CA GLN A 445 -0.79 7.05 24.58
C GLN A 445 0.25 7.41 25.66
N SER A 446 1.36 6.70 25.71
CA SER A 446 2.43 6.94 26.69
C SER A 446 2.98 8.37 26.60
N GLN A 447 3.28 8.84 25.39
CA GLN A 447 3.78 10.20 25.17
C GLN A 447 2.77 11.28 25.59
N MET A 448 1.49 11.10 25.26
CA MET A 448 0.44 12.06 25.64
C MET A 448 0.22 12.10 27.15
N VAL A 449 0.09 10.94 27.81
CA VAL A 449 -0.15 10.87 29.25
C VAL A 449 1.06 11.34 30.06
N SER A 450 2.29 11.15 29.55
CA SER A 450 3.49 11.69 30.21
C SER A 450 3.50 13.22 30.25
N LEU A 451 2.95 13.87 29.25
CA LEU A 451 2.88 15.33 29.16
C LEU A 451 1.59 15.90 29.79
N TRP A 452 0.51 15.15 29.69
CA TRP A 452 -0.83 15.52 30.17
C TRP A 452 -1.42 14.40 31.05
N PRO A 453 -1.06 14.33 32.34
CA PRO A 453 -1.38 13.19 33.21
C PRO A 453 -2.87 12.97 33.48
N ASN A 454 -3.72 13.98 33.26
CA ASN A 454 -5.16 13.87 33.43
C ASN A 454 -5.89 13.45 32.14
N MET A 455 -5.16 13.34 31.00
CA MET A 455 -5.71 12.81 29.74
C MET A 455 -5.98 11.31 29.86
N LYS A 456 -7.16 10.87 29.42
CA LYS A 456 -7.56 9.46 29.45
C LYS A 456 -7.67 8.91 28.05
N ILE A 457 -6.76 8.02 27.69
CA ILE A 457 -6.72 7.35 26.38
C ILE A 457 -6.88 5.85 26.63
N ALA A 458 -7.90 5.22 26.05
CA ALA A 458 -8.07 3.78 26.10
C ALA A 458 -7.74 3.15 24.73
N VAL A 459 -6.62 2.44 24.64
CA VAL A 459 -6.27 1.71 23.40
C VAL A 459 -7.11 0.44 23.34
N LYS A 460 -7.92 0.31 22.29
CA LYS A 460 -8.84 -0.81 22.05
C LYS A 460 -8.56 -1.43 20.70
N THR A 461 -8.55 -2.76 20.63
CA THR A 461 -8.49 -3.48 19.35
C THR A 461 -9.89 -3.91 18.97
N ALA A 462 -10.31 -3.70 17.73
CA ALA A 462 -11.58 -4.19 17.23
C ALA A 462 -11.65 -5.73 17.29
N THR A 463 -12.84 -6.28 17.39
CA THR A 463 -13.05 -7.73 17.52
C THR A 463 -12.58 -8.50 16.29
N ASP A 464 -12.78 -7.91 15.12
CA ASP A 464 -12.39 -8.47 13.81
C ASP A 464 -12.25 -7.36 12.76
N VAL A 465 -11.75 -7.71 11.59
CA VAL A 465 -11.52 -6.80 10.46
C VAL A 465 -12.82 -6.16 9.97
N ALA A 466 -13.92 -6.90 9.97
CA ALA A 466 -15.21 -6.40 9.47
C ALA A 466 -15.79 -5.34 10.40
N SER A 467 -15.76 -5.56 11.71
CA SER A 467 -16.19 -4.56 12.71
C SER A 467 -15.31 -3.32 12.70
N PHE A 468 -14.01 -3.45 12.48
CA PHE A 468 -13.11 -2.31 12.30
C PHE A 468 -13.47 -1.49 11.05
N ALA A 469 -13.65 -2.15 9.91
CA ALA A 469 -14.02 -1.50 8.65
C ALA A 469 -15.40 -0.81 8.77
N LYS A 470 -16.36 -1.47 9.41
CA LYS A 470 -17.68 -0.91 9.68
C LYS A 470 -17.61 0.35 10.55
N ALA A 471 -16.84 0.32 11.64
CA ALA A 471 -16.69 1.47 12.52
C ALA A 471 -16.10 2.70 11.78
N GLN A 472 -15.16 2.48 10.86
CA GLN A 472 -14.63 3.55 10.02
C GLN A 472 -15.63 4.07 9.00
N ALA A 473 -16.34 3.18 8.29
CA ALA A 473 -17.30 3.55 7.26
C ALA A 473 -18.50 4.33 7.87
N GLU A 474 -18.98 3.92 9.03
CA GLU A 474 -20.04 4.59 9.78
C GLU A 474 -19.54 5.82 10.55
N LYS A 475 -18.22 6.11 10.52
CA LYS A 475 -17.58 7.18 11.32
C LYS A 475 -17.85 7.05 12.81
N ASN A 476 -18.04 5.83 13.30
CA ASN A 476 -18.26 5.51 14.71
C ASN A 476 -16.91 5.22 15.39
N ILE A 477 -16.04 6.21 15.37
CA ILE A 477 -14.71 6.18 15.98
C ILE A 477 -14.48 7.48 16.74
N GLN A 478 -13.59 7.45 17.74
CA GLN A 478 -13.12 8.66 18.44
C GLN A 478 -11.72 9.03 17.94
N MET A 479 -10.81 8.08 17.93
CA MET A 479 -9.56 8.13 17.19
C MET A 479 -9.23 6.74 16.68
N VAL A 480 -8.56 6.64 15.53
CA VAL A 480 -8.11 5.35 14.98
C VAL A 480 -6.61 5.38 14.73
N SER A 481 -5.91 4.28 15.08
CA SER A 481 -4.55 3.99 14.64
C SER A 481 -4.61 2.95 13.52
N TYR A 482 -4.12 3.32 12.35
CA TYR A 482 -4.23 2.47 11.17
C TYR A 482 -3.05 2.65 10.23
N ALA A 483 -2.84 1.67 9.36
CA ALA A 483 -1.95 1.77 8.21
C ALA A 483 -2.78 1.84 6.94
N ILE A 484 -2.40 2.72 6.03
CA ILE A 484 -3.12 2.90 4.77
C ILE A 484 -2.14 2.80 3.60
N GLY A 485 -2.55 2.06 2.57
CA GLY A 485 -1.86 2.05 1.28
C GLY A 485 -2.26 3.28 0.46
N GLY A 486 -1.27 4.01 -0.04
CA GLY A 486 -1.48 5.20 -0.85
C GLY A 486 -2.20 4.93 -2.17
N GLN A 487 -2.83 5.95 -2.69
CA GLN A 487 -3.31 6.00 -4.07
C GLN A 487 -2.13 6.18 -5.04
N ARG A 488 -2.36 6.05 -6.32
CA ARG A 488 -1.33 6.24 -7.36
C ARG A 488 -1.18 7.69 -7.81
N ASP A 489 -2.13 8.53 -7.47
CA ASP A 489 -2.17 9.96 -7.78
C ASP A 489 -2.42 10.76 -6.50
N ILE A 490 -1.70 11.88 -6.34
CA ILE A 490 -1.77 12.71 -5.14
C ILE A 490 -3.14 13.37 -4.96
N SER A 491 -3.82 13.73 -6.05
CA SER A 491 -5.14 14.37 -5.99
C SER A 491 -6.19 13.35 -5.54
N SER A 492 -6.11 12.10 -6.04
CA SER A 492 -6.93 10.98 -5.56
C SER A 492 -6.65 10.63 -4.11
N GLU A 493 -5.37 10.69 -3.69
CA GLU A 493 -4.97 10.48 -2.29
C GLU A 493 -5.59 11.55 -1.39
N ALA A 494 -5.49 12.83 -1.78
CA ALA A 494 -6.08 13.94 -1.05
C ALA A 494 -7.61 13.83 -1.01
N TYR A 495 -8.26 13.51 -2.13
CA TYR A 495 -9.71 13.34 -2.20
C TYR A 495 -10.19 12.24 -1.25
N SER A 496 -9.60 11.07 -1.36
CA SER A 496 -10.03 9.91 -0.59
C SER A 496 -9.93 10.14 0.93
N ASN A 497 -8.87 10.81 1.38
CA ASN A 497 -8.57 10.98 2.81
C ASN A 497 -9.11 12.28 3.43
N TYR A 498 -9.25 13.36 2.66
CA TYR A 498 -9.52 14.70 3.21
C TYR A 498 -10.73 15.41 2.62
N HIS A 499 -11.17 15.05 1.41
CA HIS A 499 -12.39 15.63 0.86
C HIS A 499 -13.61 15.25 1.73
N THR A 500 -14.55 16.17 1.91
CA THR A 500 -15.77 15.95 2.72
C THR A 500 -16.50 14.66 2.32
N LYS A 501 -16.49 14.31 1.02
CA LYS A 501 -17.11 13.10 0.45
C LYS A 501 -16.13 11.92 0.30
N GLY A 502 -14.89 12.07 0.78
CA GLY A 502 -13.84 11.05 0.63
C GLY A 502 -14.19 9.75 1.37
N VAL A 503 -14.04 8.63 0.68
CA VAL A 503 -14.41 7.29 1.20
C VAL A 503 -13.54 6.84 2.37
N ARG A 504 -12.32 7.35 2.48
CA ARG A 504 -11.39 7.07 3.59
C ARG A 504 -11.38 8.13 4.68
N ASN A 505 -12.24 9.16 4.57
CA ASN A 505 -12.35 10.24 5.54
C ASN A 505 -13.15 9.81 6.80
N ALA A 506 -12.64 8.82 7.50
CA ALA A 506 -13.26 8.29 8.74
C ALA A 506 -13.26 9.31 9.89
N GLY A 507 -12.35 10.29 9.90
CA GLY A 507 -12.27 11.36 10.90
C GLY A 507 -13.33 12.44 10.75
N ALA A 508 -14.19 12.37 9.73
CA ALA A 508 -15.23 13.37 9.43
C ALA A 508 -14.68 14.81 9.28
N PHE A 509 -13.44 14.94 8.78
CA PHE A 509 -12.89 16.24 8.38
C PHE A 509 -13.77 16.84 7.27
N SER A 510 -14.08 18.11 7.36
CA SER A 510 -14.86 18.84 6.35
C SER A 510 -14.40 20.28 6.32
N ASN A 511 -13.86 20.71 5.19
CA ASN A 511 -13.38 22.08 5.00
C ASN A 511 -13.58 22.47 3.52
N PRO A 512 -14.42 23.49 3.22
CA PRO A 512 -14.71 23.88 1.84
C PRO A 512 -13.48 24.34 1.05
N GLN A 513 -12.48 24.92 1.70
CA GLN A 513 -11.24 25.33 1.04
C GLN A 513 -10.39 24.10 0.67
N ALA A 514 -10.30 23.11 1.54
CA ALA A 514 -9.63 21.85 1.24
C ALA A 514 -10.32 21.13 0.08
N ASP A 515 -11.65 21.06 0.11
CA ASP A 515 -12.45 20.45 -0.96
C ASP A 515 -12.18 21.13 -2.31
N ALA A 516 -12.24 22.48 -2.36
CA ALA A 516 -11.99 23.23 -3.59
C ALA A 516 -10.56 23.06 -4.14
N MET A 517 -9.55 23.01 -3.26
CA MET A 517 -8.16 22.74 -3.67
C MET A 517 -7.99 21.35 -4.25
N ILE A 518 -8.59 20.34 -3.63
CA ILE A 518 -8.56 18.96 -4.08
C ILE A 518 -9.28 18.81 -5.43
N GLU A 519 -10.49 19.37 -5.55
CA GLU A 519 -11.27 19.33 -6.79
C GLU A 519 -10.53 20.01 -7.95
N LYS A 520 -9.88 21.17 -7.69
CA LYS A 520 -9.01 21.82 -8.67
C LYS A 520 -7.86 20.93 -9.09
N ALA A 521 -7.19 20.27 -8.14
CA ALA A 521 -6.05 19.39 -8.43
C ALA A 521 -6.45 18.18 -9.29
N LEU A 522 -7.63 17.61 -9.06
CA LEU A 522 -8.14 16.46 -9.83
C LEU A 522 -8.27 16.75 -11.34
N ILE A 523 -8.56 17.98 -11.71
CA ILE A 523 -8.73 18.40 -13.11
C ILE A 523 -7.49 19.10 -13.69
N THR A 524 -6.46 19.37 -12.88
CA THR A 524 -5.21 20.00 -13.31
C THR A 524 -4.24 18.96 -13.83
N LEU A 525 -3.94 18.96 -15.13
CA LEU A 525 -3.03 18.00 -15.76
C LEU A 525 -1.56 18.39 -15.61
N ASP A 526 -1.26 19.69 -15.53
CA ASP A 526 0.11 20.17 -15.36
C ASP A 526 0.66 19.86 -13.97
N LEU A 527 1.82 19.20 -13.94
CA LEU A 527 2.48 18.76 -12.71
C LEU A 527 2.94 19.92 -11.83
N ASN A 528 3.41 21.01 -12.43
CA ASN A 528 3.90 22.17 -11.67
C ASN A 528 2.74 22.94 -11.04
N GLU A 529 1.64 23.11 -11.76
CA GLU A 529 0.43 23.70 -11.20
C GLU A 529 -0.13 22.85 -10.04
N ARG A 530 -0.16 21.51 -10.18
CA ARG A 530 -0.55 20.64 -9.06
C ARG A 530 0.40 20.75 -7.88
N LYS A 531 1.70 20.87 -8.14
CA LYS A 531 2.69 21.09 -7.08
C LYS A 531 2.43 22.38 -6.31
N GLU A 532 2.06 23.47 -7.00
CA GLU A 532 1.66 24.72 -6.32
C GLU A 532 0.38 24.56 -5.51
N ILE A 533 -0.61 23.79 -6.00
CA ILE A 533 -1.83 23.51 -5.25
C ILE A 533 -1.52 22.75 -3.95
N PHE A 534 -0.62 21.76 -3.99
CA PHE A 534 -0.32 20.92 -2.81
C PHE A 534 0.81 21.47 -1.94
N ALA A 535 1.95 21.81 -2.51
CA ALA A 535 3.18 22.13 -1.80
C ALA A 535 3.59 23.61 -1.86
N GLY A 536 2.85 24.44 -2.59
CA GLY A 536 3.05 25.89 -2.68
C GLY A 536 2.86 26.60 -1.35
N LYS A 537 3.26 27.89 -1.29
CA LYS A 537 3.24 28.71 -0.06
C LYS A 537 1.86 28.79 0.63
N ASP A 538 0.79 28.86 -0.16
CA ASP A 538 -0.59 28.84 0.36
C ASP A 538 -1.30 27.52 -0.02
N GLY A 539 -0.51 26.48 -0.29
CA GLY A 539 -0.97 25.19 -0.74
C GLY A 539 -1.62 24.35 0.36
N PHE A 540 -2.14 23.20 -0.05
CA PHE A 540 -2.85 22.27 0.82
C PHE A 540 -2.02 21.84 2.04
N LEU A 541 -0.73 21.52 1.85
CA LEU A 541 0.14 21.04 2.93
C LEU A 541 0.46 22.14 3.94
N GLU A 542 0.62 23.38 3.49
CA GLU A 542 0.81 24.52 4.39
C GLU A 542 -0.42 24.74 5.28
N LYS A 543 -1.61 24.70 4.70
CA LYS A 543 -2.88 24.82 5.45
C LYS A 543 -3.14 23.59 6.33
N PHE A 544 -2.82 22.41 5.84
CA PHE A 544 -2.91 21.18 6.62
C PHE A 544 -2.10 21.29 7.92
N PHE A 545 -0.85 21.77 7.81
CA PHE A 545 0.07 21.91 8.94
C PHE A 545 -0.33 23.04 9.89
N ASN A 546 -0.75 24.19 9.37
CA ASN A 546 -0.95 25.40 10.18
C ASN A 546 -2.40 25.62 10.63
N GLU A 547 -3.39 25.01 9.94
CA GLU A 547 -4.80 25.30 10.17
C GLU A 547 -5.66 24.05 10.41
N TRP A 548 -5.37 22.92 9.72
CA TRP A 548 -6.32 21.80 9.71
C TRP A 548 -5.90 20.64 10.60
N GLN A 549 -4.68 20.19 10.51
CA GLN A 549 -4.14 19.03 11.23
C GLN A 549 -5.13 17.86 11.30
N ALA A 550 -5.60 17.42 10.12
CA ALA A 550 -6.70 16.45 10.02
C ALA A 550 -6.28 15.00 10.38
N MET A 551 -4.97 14.74 10.42
CA MET A 551 -4.40 13.43 10.68
C MET A 551 -2.97 13.59 11.23
N PHE A 552 -2.57 12.72 12.15
CA PHE A 552 -1.18 12.59 12.57
C PHE A 552 -0.55 11.44 11.78
N MET A 553 0.18 11.77 10.73
CA MET A 553 0.90 10.76 9.95
C MET A 553 2.21 10.46 10.66
N LEU A 554 2.37 9.21 11.10
CA LEU A 554 3.47 8.82 12.00
C LEU A 554 4.75 8.51 11.24
N SER A 555 4.69 7.61 10.30
CA SER A 555 5.84 7.19 9.49
C SER A 555 5.41 6.50 8.20
N VAL A 556 6.21 6.66 7.16
CA VAL A 556 6.24 5.73 6.04
C VAL A 556 7.13 4.57 6.46
N TYR A 557 6.62 3.36 6.35
CA TYR A 557 7.40 2.19 6.76
C TYR A 557 8.12 1.53 5.58
N PRO A 558 9.33 1.00 5.81
CA PRO A 558 9.99 0.21 4.81
C PRO A 558 9.28 -1.14 4.64
N SER A 559 9.15 -1.57 3.41
CA SER A 559 8.85 -2.96 3.10
C SER A 559 10.17 -3.72 3.03
N ASN A 560 10.40 -4.60 3.99
CA ASN A 560 11.61 -5.42 4.07
C ASN A 560 11.27 -6.83 3.59
N THR A 561 11.75 -7.21 2.41
CA THR A 561 11.56 -8.56 1.90
C THR A 561 12.89 -9.30 1.82
N LEU A 562 12.97 -10.43 2.52
CA LEU A 562 14.08 -11.34 2.41
C LEU A 562 13.77 -12.39 1.33
N VAL A 563 14.75 -12.68 0.49
CA VAL A 563 14.61 -13.53 -0.69
C VAL A 563 15.74 -14.56 -0.68
N GLN A 564 15.44 -15.79 -1.09
CA GLN A 564 16.46 -16.83 -1.25
C GLN A 564 17.51 -16.37 -2.28
N PRO A 565 18.83 -16.64 -2.06
CA PRO A 565 19.90 -16.04 -2.83
C PRO A 565 19.95 -16.47 -4.31
N ASN A 566 19.24 -17.51 -4.66
CA ASN A 566 19.17 -18.05 -6.02
C ASN A 566 17.93 -17.60 -6.82
N ILE A 567 17.16 -16.62 -6.33
CA ILE A 567 16.01 -16.05 -7.07
C ILE A 567 16.49 -14.87 -7.91
N GLN A 568 16.40 -14.98 -9.22
CA GLN A 568 16.67 -13.88 -10.17
C GLN A 568 15.38 -13.12 -10.48
N GLY A 569 15.50 -11.83 -10.82
CA GLY A 569 14.41 -10.95 -11.27
C GLY A 569 13.66 -10.23 -10.14
N TYR A 570 13.96 -10.55 -8.87
CA TYR A 570 13.27 -9.90 -7.75
C TYR A 570 13.61 -8.41 -7.61
N ASP A 571 14.78 -7.99 -8.06
CA ASP A 571 15.21 -6.58 -8.12
C ASP A 571 14.25 -5.68 -8.91
N GLN A 572 13.55 -6.24 -9.89
CA GLN A 572 12.53 -5.53 -10.68
C GLN A 572 11.23 -5.27 -9.90
N LEU A 573 11.03 -5.96 -8.77
CA LEU A 573 9.88 -5.81 -7.87
C LEU A 573 10.16 -4.84 -6.71
N VAL A 574 11.25 -4.08 -6.77
CA VAL A 574 11.70 -3.16 -5.72
C VAL A 574 11.51 -1.71 -6.16
N GLY A 575 10.96 -0.91 -5.28
CA GLY A 575 10.70 0.52 -5.50
C GLY A 575 9.37 0.97 -4.89
N PRO A 576 9.15 2.26 -4.67
CA PRO A 576 7.93 2.78 -4.06
C PRO A 576 6.65 2.35 -4.80
N TRP A 577 6.75 2.19 -6.12
CA TRP A 577 5.64 1.86 -7.01
C TRP A 577 5.65 0.41 -7.52
N ALA A 578 6.54 -0.43 -6.99
CA ALA A 578 6.77 -1.79 -7.49
C ALA A 578 5.55 -2.71 -7.36
N SER A 579 4.63 -2.48 -6.41
CA SER A 579 3.40 -3.27 -6.29
C SER A 579 2.54 -3.23 -7.57
N GLY A 580 2.58 -2.13 -8.34
CA GLY A 580 1.91 -2.03 -9.64
C GLY A 580 2.53 -2.87 -10.77
N ARG A 581 3.64 -3.57 -10.50
CA ARG A 581 4.36 -4.40 -11.49
C ARG A 581 4.33 -5.90 -11.17
N ALA A 582 4.00 -6.25 -9.93
CA ALA A 582 4.20 -7.62 -9.43
C ALA A 582 3.51 -8.69 -10.29
N SER A 583 2.28 -8.44 -10.75
CA SER A 583 1.53 -9.38 -11.60
C SER A 583 2.24 -9.62 -12.94
N ALA A 584 2.63 -8.54 -13.62
CA ALA A 584 3.24 -8.60 -14.94
C ALA A 584 4.68 -9.16 -14.95
N LEU A 585 5.36 -9.17 -13.81
CA LEU A 585 6.76 -9.63 -13.68
C LEU A 585 6.91 -11.00 -13.02
N ARG A 586 5.84 -11.59 -12.48
CA ARG A 586 5.93 -12.94 -11.85
C ARG A 586 6.49 -14.01 -12.79
N GLY A 587 6.18 -13.93 -14.08
CA GLY A 587 6.72 -14.82 -15.08
C GLY A 587 8.23 -14.70 -15.31
N ALA A 588 8.81 -13.54 -14.98
CA ALA A 588 10.24 -13.27 -15.13
C ALA A 588 11.09 -13.76 -13.95
N LEU A 589 10.47 -14.21 -12.84
CA LEU A 589 11.20 -14.80 -11.72
C LEU A 589 11.67 -16.21 -12.06
N GLY A 590 12.89 -16.55 -11.69
CA GLY A 590 13.44 -17.88 -11.91
C GLY A 590 14.55 -18.22 -10.93
N TYR A 591 14.83 -19.51 -10.77
CA TYR A 591 16.03 -19.95 -10.06
C TYR A 591 17.25 -19.81 -10.97
N VAL A 592 18.39 -19.43 -10.41
CA VAL A 592 19.69 -19.52 -11.09
C VAL A 592 20.45 -20.75 -10.63
N SER A 593 21.24 -21.29 -11.56
CA SER A 593 22.14 -22.42 -11.30
C SER A 593 23.35 -22.02 -10.47
#